data_2becf1a39f92f27cc3d83619cdd36d96
#
_entry.id   2becf1a39f92f27cc3d83619cdd36d96
#
_cell.length_a   1.000
_cell.length_b   1.000
_cell.length_c   1.000
_cell.angle_alpha   90.00
_cell.angle_beta   90.00
_cell.angle_gamma   90.00
#
_symmetry.space_group_name_H-M   'P 1'
#
loop_
_entity.id
_entity.type
_entity.pdbx_description
1 polymer ?
#
loop_
_entity_poly.entity_id
_entity_poly.type
_entity_poly.pdbx_seq_one_letter_code
_entity_poly.pdbx_strand_id
1 'polypeptide(L)'
;MSMFGMLVAQAFKDADKDNSGFIDREETESALKKFAKDLRLDNVTKEDVDQCFGELDKDSSGKIDEKEFGKLIQMMIKKKKE
;
A
#
# COMPACT_ATOMS: atom_id res chain seq x y z
N MET A 1 -12.08 -15.92 3.35
CA MET A 1 -11.11 -14.85 3.14
C MET A 1 -10.27 -15.12 1.91
N SER A 2 -10.08 -14.12 1.10
CA SER A 2 -9.23 -14.26 -0.08
C SER A 2 -7.75 -14.20 0.33
N MET A 3 -6.91 -14.85 -0.47
CA MET A 3 -5.46 -14.79 -0.26
C MET A 3 -4.95 -13.34 -0.34
N PHE A 4 -5.57 -12.55 -1.20
CA PHE A 4 -5.23 -11.14 -1.34
C PHE A 4 -5.41 -10.37 -0.03
N GLY A 5 -6.54 -10.60 0.65
CA GLY A 5 -6.81 -9.94 1.92
C GLY A 5 -5.80 -10.31 3.00
N MET A 6 -5.37 -11.56 3.02
CA MET A 6 -4.35 -12.01 3.97
C MET A 6 -3.01 -11.34 3.70
N LEU A 7 -2.63 -11.24 2.43
CA LEU A 7 -1.37 -10.58 2.04
C LEU A 7 -1.39 -9.09 2.39
N VAL A 8 -2.52 -8.44 2.16
CA VAL A 8 -2.68 -7.03 2.50
C VAL A 8 -2.52 -6.83 4.01
N ALA A 9 -3.21 -7.65 4.79
CA ALA A 9 -3.16 -7.55 6.26
C ALA A 9 -1.74 -7.79 6.77
N GLN A 10 -1.05 -8.78 6.22
CA GLN A 10 0.30 -9.09 6.62
C GLN A 10 1.27 -7.95 6.28
N ALA A 11 1.15 -7.42 5.07
CA ALA A 11 2.00 -6.32 4.62
C ALA A 11 1.77 -5.07 5.46
N PHE A 12 0.51 -4.79 5.78
CA PHE A 12 0.16 -3.64 6.61
C PHE A 12 0.75 -3.80 8.01
N LYS A 13 0.59 -4.98 8.60
CA LYS A 13 1.10 -5.26 9.93
C LYS A 13 2.62 -5.11 9.99
N ASP A 14 3.31 -5.59 8.96
CA ASP A 14 4.77 -5.48 8.88
C ASP A 14 5.22 -4.02 8.74
N ALA A 15 4.43 -3.21 8.05
CA ALA A 15 4.74 -1.80 7.85
C ALA A 15 4.43 -0.96 9.09
N ASP A 16 3.37 -1.32 9.81
CA ASP A 16 2.92 -0.59 11.00
C ASP A 16 3.74 -1.03 12.22
N LYS A 17 4.95 -0.54 12.32
CA LYS A 17 5.91 -0.98 13.34
C LYS A 17 5.50 -0.59 14.76
N ASP A 18 4.78 0.50 14.91
CA ASP A 18 4.36 0.98 16.23
C ASP A 18 2.94 0.59 16.60
N ASN A 19 2.29 -0.21 15.77
CA ASN A 19 0.92 -0.68 15.98
C ASN A 19 -0.08 0.46 16.22
N SER A 20 0.12 1.56 15.51
CA SER A 20 -0.77 2.71 15.62
C SER A 20 -2.10 2.51 14.89
N GLY A 21 -2.12 1.54 13.97
CA GLY A 21 -3.28 1.30 13.10
C GLY A 21 -3.22 2.09 11.80
N PHE A 22 -2.13 2.84 11.60
CA PHE A 22 -1.92 3.66 10.42
C PHE A 22 -0.48 3.54 9.96
N ILE A 23 -0.26 3.73 8.67
CA ILE A 23 1.08 3.77 8.10
C ILE A 23 1.26 5.07 7.35
N ASP A 24 2.48 5.62 7.41
CA ASP A 24 2.81 6.85 6.70
C ASP A 24 3.30 6.52 5.28
N ARG A 25 3.70 7.57 4.56
CA ARG A 25 4.13 7.42 3.17
C ARG A 25 5.36 6.52 3.04
N GLU A 26 6.34 6.68 3.91
CA GLU A 26 7.56 5.86 3.87
C GLU A 26 7.25 4.40 4.15
N GLU A 27 6.43 4.16 5.16
CA GLU A 27 6.01 2.80 5.51
C GLU A 27 5.20 2.18 4.39
N THR A 28 4.34 2.98 3.76
CA THR A 28 3.55 2.53 2.61
C THR A 28 4.45 2.14 1.44
N GLU A 29 5.45 2.96 1.15
CA GLU A 29 6.40 2.68 0.07
C GLU A 29 7.14 1.37 0.32
N SER A 30 7.64 1.18 1.53
CA SER A 30 8.34 -0.06 1.90
C SER A 30 7.44 -1.28 1.77
N ALA A 31 6.19 -1.15 2.24
CA ALA A 31 5.22 -2.23 2.16
C ALA A 31 4.89 -2.58 0.72
N LEU A 32 4.73 -1.57 -0.13
CA LEU A 32 4.42 -1.78 -1.54
C LEU A 32 5.56 -2.43 -2.30
N LYS A 33 6.80 -2.06 -1.99
CA LYS A 33 7.95 -2.69 -2.62
C LYS A 33 8.01 -4.19 -2.29
N LYS A 34 7.72 -4.53 -1.06
CA LYS A 34 7.69 -5.90 -0.61
C LYS A 34 6.55 -6.66 -1.27
N PHE A 35 5.37 -6.05 -1.30
CA PHE A 35 4.17 -6.63 -1.89
C PHE A 35 4.31 -6.79 -3.39
N ALA A 36 4.94 -5.82 -4.04
CA ALA A 36 5.17 -5.87 -5.49
C ALA A 36 6.02 -7.07 -5.88
N LYS A 37 7.00 -7.40 -5.06
CA LYS A 37 7.84 -8.57 -5.26
C LYS A 37 7.00 -9.84 -5.29
N ASP A 38 6.08 -9.97 -4.34
CA ASP A 38 5.20 -11.14 -4.23
C ASP A 38 4.23 -11.24 -5.40
N LEU A 39 3.81 -10.10 -5.95
CA LEU A 39 2.89 -10.04 -7.08
C LEU A 39 3.61 -9.93 -8.43
N ARG A 40 4.92 -9.92 -8.42
CA ARG A 40 5.74 -9.75 -9.64
C ARG A 40 5.45 -8.46 -10.38
N LEU A 41 5.23 -7.39 -9.61
CA LEU A 41 5.04 -6.06 -10.16
C LEU A 41 6.38 -5.32 -10.09
N ASP A 42 7.16 -5.40 -11.17
CA ASP A 42 8.52 -4.90 -11.17
C ASP A 42 8.64 -3.39 -11.37
N ASN A 43 7.54 -2.74 -11.71
CA ASN A 43 7.57 -1.35 -12.14
C ASN A 43 6.97 -0.36 -11.13
N VAL A 44 6.87 -0.76 -9.87
CA VAL A 44 6.35 0.14 -8.84
C VAL A 44 7.43 1.16 -8.48
N THR A 45 7.15 2.43 -8.75
CA THR A 45 8.08 3.52 -8.47
C THR A 45 7.56 4.38 -7.34
N LYS A 46 8.44 5.23 -6.82
CA LYS A 46 8.06 6.19 -5.78
C LYS A 46 6.94 7.12 -6.27
N GLU A 47 6.97 7.49 -7.54
CA GLU A 47 5.94 8.36 -8.12
C GLU A 47 4.58 7.67 -8.10
N ASP A 48 4.53 6.39 -8.41
CA ASP A 48 3.30 5.61 -8.37
C ASP A 48 2.72 5.60 -6.95
N VAL A 49 3.58 5.38 -5.96
CA VAL A 49 3.18 5.38 -4.56
C VAL A 49 2.64 6.74 -4.16
N ASP A 50 3.37 7.80 -4.50
CA ASP A 50 2.97 9.16 -4.16
C ASP A 50 1.61 9.52 -4.77
N GLN A 51 1.40 9.15 -6.02
CA GLN A 51 0.15 9.44 -6.71
C GLN A 51 -1.03 8.72 -6.06
N CYS A 52 -0.89 7.43 -5.83
CA CYS A 52 -1.95 6.63 -5.21
C CYS A 52 -2.21 7.08 -3.78
N PHE A 53 -1.14 7.35 -3.04
CA PHE A 53 -1.25 7.82 -1.66
C PHE A 53 -2.01 9.14 -1.59
N GLY A 54 -1.67 10.07 -2.48
CA GLY A 54 -2.34 11.37 -2.53
C GLY A 54 -3.83 11.28 -2.83
N GLU A 55 -4.21 10.32 -3.67
CA GLU A 55 -5.63 10.12 -4.00
C GLU A 55 -6.43 9.57 -2.82
N LEU A 56 -5.80 8.77 -1.97
CA LEU A 56 -6.47 8.16 -0.83
C LEU A 56 -6.44 9.05 0.41
N ASP A 57 -5.39 9.83 0.57
CA ASP A 57 -5.20 10.69 1.75
C ASP A 57 -5.88 12.04 1.54
N LYS A 58 -7.20 12.02 1.52
CA LYS A 58 -8.02 13.19 1.20
C LYS A 58 -7.93 14.29 2.25
N ASP A 59 -7.70 13.92 3.50
CA ASP A 59 -7.60 14.88 4.60
C ASP A 59 -6.16 15.33 4.86
N SER A 60 -5.23 14.88 4.05
CA SER A 60 -3.81 15.23 4.13
C SER A 60 -3.20 14.94 5.50
N SER A 61 -3.67 13.85 6.13
CA SER A 61 -3.15 13.43 7.43
C SER A 61 -1.73 12.85 7.31
N GLY A 62 -1.36 12.43 6.11
CA GLY A 62 -0.07 11.79 5.86
C GLY A 62 -0.04 10.32 6.25
N LYS A 63 -1.17 9.74 6.61
CA LYS A 63 -1.27 8.36 7.04
C LYS A 63 -2.51 7.68 6.46
N ILE A 64 -2.42 6.38 6.26
CA ILE A 64 -3.55 5.58 5.77
C ILE A 64 -3.74 4.37 6.67
N ASP A 65 -4.97 3.88 6.76
CA ASP A 65 -5.28 2.67 7.53
C ASP A 65 -5.22 1.42 6.64
N GLU A 66 -5.52 0.27 7.22
CA GLU A 66 -5.45 -1.01 6.50
C GLU A 66 -6.40 -1.04 5.31
N LYS A 67 -7.59 -0.50 5.46
CA LYS A 67 -8.60 -0.45 4.41
C LYS A 67 -8.11 0.37 3.22
N GLU A 68 -7.56 1.54 3.53
CA GLU A 68 -7.01 2.42 2.50
C GLU A 68 -5.79 1.80 1.84
N PHE A 69 -4.98 1.10 2.62
CA PHE A 69 -3.83 0.39 2.08
C PHE A 69 -4.25 -0.68 1.06
N GLY A 70 -5.31 -1.43 1.38
CA GLY A 70 -5.86 -2.41 0.45
C GLY A 70 -6.33 -1.77 -0.86
N LYS A 71 -7.00 -0.63 -0.77
CA LYS A 71 -7.42 0.11 -1.94
C LYS A 71 -6.24 0.59 -2.76
N LEU A 72 -5.20 1.06 -2.09
CA LEU A 72 -3.99 1.52 -2.75
C LEU A 72 -3.34 0.41 -3.55
N ILE A 73 -3.26 -0.79 -2.98
CA ILE A 73 -2.69 -1.95 -3.67
C ILE A 73 -3.52 -2.30 -4.90
N GLN A 74 -4.85 -2.29 -4.77
CA GLN A 74 -5.73 -2.56 -5.91
C GLN A 74 -5.56 -1.54 -7.02
N MET A 75 -5.44 -0.28 -6.66
CA MET A 75 -5.18 0.79 -7.63
C MET A 75 -3.86 0.57 -8.34
N MET A 76 -2.85 0.18 -7.60
CA MET A 76 -1.53 -0.08 -8.15
C MET A 76 -1.56 -1.25 -9.14
N ILE A 77 -2.21 -2.34 -8.76
CA ILE A 77 -2.33 -3.51 -9.63
C ILE A 77 -3.05 -3.14 -10.93
N LYS A 78 -4.14 -2.42 -10.81
CA LYS A 78 -4.92 -1.98 -11.96
C LYS A 78 -4.10 -1.10 -12.89
N LYS A 79 -3.36 -0.17 -12.30
CA LYS A 79 -2.52 0.76 -13.04
C LYS A 79 -1.44 0.02 -13.84
N LYS A 80 -0.83 -1.00 -13.23
CA LYS A 80 0.27 -1.72 -13.85
C LYS A 80 -0.19 -2.78 -14.85
N LYS A 81 -1.44 -3.18 -14.80
CA LYS A 81 -2.00 -4.14 -15.75
C LYS A 81 -2.35 -3.52 -17.08
N GLU A 82 -2.53 -2.24 -17.11
CA GLU A 82 -2.78 -1.50 -18.34
C GLU A 82 -1.45 -1.13 -19.01
#